data_16f134e4b9463d392ee58a13021033f6
#
_entry.id   16f134e4b9463d392ee58a13021033f6
#
_cell.length_a   1.000
_cell.length_b   1.000
_cell.length_c   1.000
_cell.angle_alpha   90.00
_cell.angle_beta   90.00
_cell.angle_gamma   90.00
#
_symmetry.space_group_name_H-M   'P 1'
#
loop_
_entity.id
_entity.type
_entity.pdbx_description
1 polymer ?
#
loop_
_entity_poly.entity_id
_entity_poly.type
_entity_poly.pdbx_seq_one_letter_code
_entity_poly.pdbx_strand_id
1 'polypeptide(L)'
;AQKYDDVEQSVFTLQKELQLKNTPFRMECIDISHLAGTHTVASLVSFKNGKPDKSNYRKFKIKNVSGVDDFGSMREVLTRRIERLHQENLPMPDLFVIDGGKGQVEATASILRELNEADIPLIGLAKRLEEIVFPGNTPSIILRRQNPALQLLQKIRDEAHRFAITYQRSKRNLDLQVEWLAIPGIGPSTKKKILSKYRQREAFLNAPKKDLEILLGKKRSDSVFEKISEYKTKPHSKKE
;
A
#
# COMPACT_ATOMS: atom_id res chain seq x y z
N ALA A 1 19.35 -24.18 -8.72
CA ALA A 1 19.00 -25.13 -7.65
C ALA A 1 19.29 -24.48 -6.27
N GLN A 2 20.53 -24.10 -5.95
CA GLN A 2 20.96 -23.60 -4.63
C GLN A 2 20.12 -22.42 -4.08
N LYS A 3 19.70 -21.48 -4.92
CA LYS A 3 18.90 -20.30 -4.53
C LYS A 3 17.42 -20.61 -4.22
N TYR A 4 16.93 -21.76 -4.62
CA TYR A 4 15.57 -22.23 -4.28
C TYR A 4 15.57 -22.89 -2.89
N ASP A 5 16.59 -23.67 -2.59
CA ASP A 5 16.75 -24.35 -1.31
C ASP A 5 16.92 -23.34 -0.15
N ASP A 6 17.65 -22.23 -0.37
CA ASP A 6 17.87 -21.18 0.65
C ASP A 6 16.59 -20.45 1.05
N VAL A 7 15.66 -20.25 0.11
CA VAL A 7 14.41 -19.53 0.38
C VAL A 7 13.42 -20.42 1.13
N GLU A 8 13.28 -21.69 0.77
CA GLU A 8 12.48 -22.65 1.52
C GLU A 8 13.05 -22.87 2.92
N GLN A 9 14.37 -22.98 3.01
CA GLN A 9 15.08 -23.09 4.30
C GLN A 9 14.76 -21.92 5.23
N SER A 10 14.62 -20.68 4.71
CA SER A 10 14.27 -19.52 5.53
C SER A 10 12.87 -19.60 6.14
N VAL A 11 11.89 -20.22 5.43
CA VAL A 11 10.53 -20.42 5.92
C VAL A 11 10.47 -21.46 7.04
N PHE A 12 11.21 -22.58 6.88
CA PHE A 12 11.31 -23.60 7.93
C PHE A 12 12.08 -23.07 9.15
N THR A 13 13.14 -22.29 8.93
CA THR A 13 13.84 -21.63 10.03
C THR A 13 12.91 -20.69 10.79
N LEU A 14 12.08 -19.92 10.05
CA LEU A 14 11.10 -19.03 10.66
C LEU A 14 10.07 -19.79 11.50
N GLN A 15 9.55 -20.91 11.01
CA GLN A 15 8.66 -21.78 11.78
C GLN A 15 9.31 -22.20 13.11
N LYS A 16 10.57 -22.65 13.07
CA LYS A 16 11.30 -23.12 14.23
C LYS A 16 11.55 -21.98 15.23
N GLU A 17 12.06 -20.84 14.77
CA GLU A 17 12.37 -19.70 15.65
C GLU A 17 11.13 -19.12 16.32
N LEU A 18 10.00 -19.07 15.62
CA LEU A 18 8.72 -18.60 16.15
C LEU A 18 7.91 -19.69 16.87
N GLN A 19 8.38 -20.93 16.87
CA GLN A 19 7.68 -22.10 17.42
C GLN A 19 6.26 -22.25 16.87
N LEU A 20 6.06 -21.99 15.57
CA LEU A 20 4.75 -22.07 14.94
C LEU A 20 4.33 -23.54 14.76
N LYS A 21 3.05 -23.82 15.01
CA LYS A 21 2.46 -25.14 14.80
C LYS A 21 2.60 -25.62 13.36
N ASN A 22 2.39 -24.71 12.40
CA ASN A 22 2.46 -24.99 10.98
C ASN A 22 3.54 -24.12 10.31
N THR A 23 4.09 -24.60 9.21
CA THR A 23 5.04 -23.82 8.40
C THR A 23 4.32 -22.63 7.76
N PRO A 24 4.81 -21.38 7.92
CA PRO A 24 4.15 -20.19 7.41
C PRO A 24 4.44 -19.99 5.92
N PHE A 25 3.87 -20.85 5.07
CA PHE A 25 4.04 -20.76 3.63
C PHE A 25 3.40 -19.51 3.02
N ARG A 26 2.33 -18.99 3.64
CA ARG A 26 1.68 -17.74 3.25
C ARG A 26 1.81 -16.73 4.37
N MET A 27 2.50 -15.66 4.09
CA MET A 27 2.71 -14.57 5.03
C MET A 27 2.16 -13.28 4.43
N GLU A 28 1.50 -12.48 5.23
CA GLU A 28 1.03 -11.16 4.83
C GLU A 28 1.58 -10.09 5.75
N CYS A 29 2.01 -8.96 5.18
CA CYS A 29 2.46 -7.81 5.94
C CYS A 29 1.64 -6.59 5.56
N ILE A 30 1.19 -5.85 6.58
CA ILE A 30 0.41 -4.62 6.44
C ILE A 30 1.27 -3.43 6.87
N ASP A 31 1.34 -2.43 6.01
CA ASP A 31 1.94 -1.12 6.28
C ASP A 31 0.86 -0.05 6.19
N ILE A 32 0.71 0.72 7.27
CA ILE A 32 -0.19 1.87 7.32
C ILE A 32 0.63 3.12 7.12
N SER A 33 0.25 3.94 6.15
CA SER A 33 0.97 5.13 5.76
C SER A 33 0.03 6.33 5.67
N HIS A 34 0.44 7.46 6.28
CA HIS A 34 -0.29 8.71 6.21
C HIS A 34 0.23 9.57 5.05
N LEU A 35 -0.67 9.96 4.15
CA LEU A 35 -0.37 10.97 3.13
C LEU A 35 -0.51 12.35 3.76
N ALA A 36 0.53 13.17 3.63
CA ALA A 36 0.53 14.54 4.15
C ALA A 36 -0.75 15.28 3.71
N GLY A 37 -1.65 15.49 4.65
CA GLY A 37 -2.78 16.41 4.56
C GLY A 37 -4.19 15.82 4.52
N THR A 38 -4.47 14.60 4.02
CA THR A 38 -5.90 14.25 3.81
C THR A 38 -6.29 12.77 3.86
N HIS A 39 -5.42 11.80 3.64
CA HIS A 39 -5.89 10.43 3.49
C HIS A 39 -4.90 9.41 4.04
N THR A 40 -5.36 8.57 4.94
CA THR A 40 -4.64 7.36 5.35
C THR A 40 -4.80 6.29 4.27
N VAL A 41 -3.72 5.63 3.95
CA VAL A 41 -3.68 4.50 3.02
C VAL A 41 -2.96 3.33 3.68
N ALA A 42 -3.37 2.12 3.35
CA ALA A 42 -2.64 0.94 3.78
C ALA A 42 -2.25 0.10 2.58
N SER A 43 -1.12 -0.58 2.72
CA SER A 43 -0.56 -1.51 1.75
C SER A 43 -0.46 -2.87 2.39
N LEU A 44 -0.89 -3.90 1.68
CA LEU A 44 -0.74 -5.28 2.06
C LEU A 44 0.10 -5.98 1.01
N VAL A 45 1.20 -6.59 1.44
CA VAL A 45 2.00 -7.49 0.63
C VAL A 45 1.82 -8.93 1.08
N SER A 46 1.89 -9.84 0.13
CA SER A 46 1.77 -11.27 0.36
C SER A 46 3.05 -11.98 -0.10
N PHE A 47 3.47 -12.96 0.68
CA PHE A 47 4.58 -13.84 0.35
C PHE A 47 4.08 -15.27 0.35
N LYS A 48 4.52 -16.05 -0.63
CA LYS A 48 4.26 -17.47 -0.72
C LYS A 48 5.58 -18.22 -0.86
N ASN A 49 5.80 -19.21 0.00
CA ASN A 49 7.05 -19.98 0.05
C ASN A 49 8.30 -19.08 0.12
N GLY A 50 8.26 -18.03 0.96
CA GLY A 50 9.35 -17.07 1.15
C GLY A 50 9.60 -16.09 -0.01
N LYS A 51 8.74 -16.09 -1.05
CA LYS A 51 8.85 -15.20 -2.23
C LYS A 51 7.66 -14.25 -2.32
N PRO A 52 7.86 -13.02 -2.87
CA PRO A 52 6.78 -12.09 -3.11
C PRO A 52 5.69 -12.68 -4.02
N ASP A 53 4.45 -12.72 -3.54
CA ASP A 53 3.26 -13.09 -4.32
C ASP A 53 2.48 -11.82 -4.71
N LYS A 54 2.97 -11.15 -5.75
CA LYS A 54 2.46 -9.85 -6.20
C LYS A 54 1.00 -9.88 -6.65
N SER A 55 0.48 -11.02 -7.06
CA SER A 55 -0.92 -11.18 -7.44
C SER A 55 -1.88 -10.95 -6.27
N ASN A 56 -1.40 -11.18 -5.04
CA ASN A 56 -2.11 -11.00 -3.80
C ASN A 56 -1.81 -9.67 -3.08
N TYR A 57 -1.03 -8.77 -3.66
CA TYR A 57 -0.82 -7.42 -3.09
C TYR A 57 -2.10 -6.61 -3.17
N ARG A 58 -2.39 -5.85 -2.12
CA ARG A 58 -3.59 -5.00 -2.05
C ARG A 58 -3.25 -3.61 -1.54
N LYS A 59 -4.00 -2.64 -2.03
CA LYS A 59 -3.96 -1.24 -1.61
C LYS A 59 -5.32 -0.88 -1.04
N PHE A 60 -5.33 -0.31 0.15
CA PHE A 60 -6.54 0.10 0.81
C PHE A 60 -6.55 1.63 0.95
N LYS A 61 -7.60 2.25 0.45
CA LYS A 61 -7.95 3.61 0.82
C LYS A 61 -8.83 3.52 2.07
N ILE A 62 -8.37 4.09 3.17
CA ILE A 62 -9.13 4.16 4.42
C ILE A 62 -10.28 5.15 4.22
N LYS A 63 -11.48 4.75 4.59
CA LYS A 63 -12.71 5.51 4.33
C LYS A 63 -13.41 5.97 5.61
N ASN A 64 -13.36 5.14 6.66
CA ASN A 64 -14.20 5.29 7.84
C ASN A 64 -13.44 5.88 9.04
N VAL A 65 -12.21 6.31 8.84
CA VAL A 65 -11.35 6.86 9.89
C VAL A 65 -11.03 8.31 9.56
N SER A 66 -11.33 9.21 10.49
CA SER A 66 -10.99 10.63 10.40
C SER A 66 -9.74 10.93 11.22
N GLY A 67 -8.78 11.62 10.60
CA GLY A 67 -7.51 11.95 11.26
C GLY A 67 -6.46 10.83 11.21
N VAL A 68 -5.50 10.90 12.14
CA VAL A 68 -4.41 9.93 12.30
C VAL A 68 -4.84 8.91 13.36
N ASP A 69 -5.45 7.82 12.93
CA ASP A 69 -5.85 6.71 13.78
C ASP A 69 -5.39 5.40 13.12
N ASP A 70 -4.23 4.93 13.57
CA ASP A 70 -3.64 3.68 13.08
C ASP A 70 -4.45 2.44 13.47
N PHE A 71 -5.10 2.47 14.63
CA PHE A 71 -5.91 1.37 15.12
C PHE A 71 -7.19 1.19 14.27
N GLY A 72 -7.94 2.26 14.07
CA GLY A 72 -9.12 2.25 13.20
C GLY A 72 -8.77 1.90 11.75
N SER A 73 -7.63 2.38 11.26
CA SER A 73 -7.11 2.05 9.92
C SER A 73 -6.77 0.57 9.80
N MET A 74 -6.08 -0.01 10.79
CA MET A 74 -5.74 -1.43 10.83
C MET A 74 -7.01 -2.29 10.89
N ARG A 75 -8.00 -1.88 11.69
CA ARG A 75 -9.30 -2.55 11.77
C ARG A 75 -9.99 -2.60 10.42
N GLU A 76 -10.10 -1.46 9.73
CA GLU A 76 -10.73 -1.41 8.40
C GLU A 76 -10.02 -2.32 7.40
N VAL A 77 -8.67 -2.32 7.40
CA VAL A 77 -7.87 -3.15 6.48
C VAL A 77 -8.07 -4.63 6.74
N LEU A 78 -7.94 -5.07 8.00
CA LEU A 78 -8.08 -6.48 8.38
C LEU A 78 -9.50 -6.99 8.11
N THR A 79 -10.53 -6.23 8.50
CA THR A 79 -11.93 -6.59 8.23
C THR A 79 -12.14 -6.83 6.74
N ARG A 80 -11.78 -5.86 5.89
CA ARG A 80 -11.94 -5.97 4.44
C ARG A 80 -11.11 -7.10 3.83
N ARG A 81 -9.91 -7.37 4.39
CA ARG A 81 -9.07 -8.48 3.91
C ARG A 81 -9.67 -9.84 4.26
N ILE A 82 -10.06 -10.03 5.49
CA ILE A 82 -10.62 -11.31 6.00
C ILE A 82 -11.97 -11.59 5.34
N GLU A 83 -12.87 -10.61 5.28
CA GLU A 83 -14.15 -10.76 4.59
C GLU A 83 -13.95 -11.21 3.13
N ARG A 84 -12.99 -10.60 2.43
CA ARG A 84 -12.69 -10.99 1.05
C ARG A 84 -12.17 -12.42 0.96
N LEU A 85 -11.28 -12.83 1.88
CA LEU A 85 -10.75 -14.19 1.89
C LEU A 85 -11.88 -15.21 2.09
N HIS A 86 -12.83 -14.93 2.97
CA HIS A 86 -14.02 -15.76 3.16
C HIS A 86 -14.92 -15.78 1.94
N GLN A 87 -15.26 -14.62 1.38
CA GLN A 87 -16.17 -14.51 0.24
C GLN A 87 -15.64 -15.20 -1.02
N GLU A 88 -14.34 -15.14 -1.24
CA GLU A 88 -13.68 -15.76 -2.40
C GLU A 88 -13.20 -17.20 -2.11
N ASN A 89 -13.48 -17.75 -0.93
CA ASN A 89 -12.99 -19.06 -0.44
C ASN A 89 -11.47 -19.20 -0.61
N LEU A 90 -10.74 -18.11 -0.34
CA LEU A 90 -9.28 -18.11 -0.39
C LEU A 90 -8.71 -18.55 0.97
N PRO A 91 -7.56 -19.22 0.96
CA PRO A 91 -6.92 -19.62 2.21
C PRO A 91 -6.45 -18.42 3.02
N MET A 92 -6.62 -18.49 4.33
CA MET A 92 -6.07 -17.54 5.28
C MET A 92 -4.54 -17.53 5.25
N PRO A 93 -3.89 -16.43 5.64
CA PRO A 93 -2.45 -16.42 5.83
C PRO A 93 -2.04 -17.29 7.01
N ASP A 94 -0.90 -17.94 6.90
CA ASP A 94 -0.31 -18.74 7.97
C ASP A 94 0.40 -17.85 9.02
N LEU A 95 0.67 -16.57 8.68
CA LEU A 95 1.31 -15.60 9.55
C LEU A 95 1.02 -14.18 9.09
N PHE A 96 0.55 -13.33 10.00
CA PHE A 96 0.56 -11.88 9.83
C PHE A 96 1.84 -11.28 10.43
N VAL A 97 2.45 -10.36 9.68
CA VAL A 97 3.61 -9.58 10.11
C VAL A 97 3.21 -8.10 10.15
N ILE A 98 3.46 -7.44 11.28
CA ILE A 98 3.21 -6.01 11.46
C ILE A 98 4.56 -5.27 11.56
N ASP A 99 4.72 -4.20 10.78
CA ASP A 99 5.86 -3.29 10.94
C ASP A 99 5.64 -2.40 12.16
N GLY A 100 5.87 -2.97 13.34
CA GLY A 100 5.60 -2.26 14.57
C GLY A 100 5.93 -3.03 15.85
N GLY A 101 5.82 -2.31 16.96
CA GLY A 101 6.08 -2.84 18.29
C GLY A 101 4.83 -3.42 18.98
N LYS A 102 4.99 -3.71 20.27
CA LYS A 102 4.00 -4.40 21.11
C LYS A 102 2.59 -3.80 21.03
N GLY A 103 2.47 -2.46 21.10
CA GLY A 103 1.15 -1.81 21.06
C GLY A 103 0.39 -2.07 19.77
N GLN A 104 1.06 -2.04 18.62
CA GLN A 104 0.44 -2.33 17.33
C GLN A 104 0.08 -3.81 17.17
N VAL A 105 0.90 -4.70 17.71
CA VAL A 105 0.63 -6.14 17.73
C VAL A 105 -0.58 -6.44 18.60
N GLU A 106 -0.69 -5.87 19.80
CA GLU A 106 -1.85 -6.05 20.69
C GLU A 106 -3.14 -5.53 20.06
N ALA A 107 -3.07 -4.34 19.44
CA ALA A 107 -4.21 -3.77 18.73
C ALA A 107 -4.68 -4.69 17.59
N THR A 108 -3.73 -5.22 16.80
CA THR A 108 -4.02 -6.16 15.72
C THR A 108 -4.59 -7.46 16.22
N ALA A 109 -4.03 -8.02 17.31
CA ALA A 109 -4.54 -9.24 17.94
C ALA A 109 -5.98 -9.07 18.46
N SER A 110 -6.32 -7.90 19.01
CA SER A 110 -7.70 -7.59 19.42
C SER A 110 -8.66 -7.61 18.24
N ILE A 111 -8.26 -7.02 17.12
CA ILE A 111 -9.06 -7.00 15.89
C ILE A 111 -9.27 -8.42 15.36
N LEU A 112 -8.22 -9.24 15.31
CA LEU A 112 -8.33 -10.63 14.85
C LEU A 112 -9.29 -11.44 15.73
N ARG A 113 -9.28 -11.24 17.07
CA ARG A 113 -10.25 -11.86 17.98
C ARG A 113 -11.69 -11.45 17.67
N GLU A 114 -11.93 -10.17 17.43
CA GLU A 114 -13.26 -9.66 17.07
C GLU A 114 -13.76 -10.22 15.72
N LEU A 115 -12.85 -10.53 14.81
CA LEU A 115 -13.15 -11.15 13.53
C LEU A 115 -13.24 -12.68 13.57
N ASN A 116 -13.13 -13.30 14.76
CA ASN A 116 -13.06 -14.74 14.98
C ASN A 116 -11.89 -15.43 14.26
N GLU A 117 -10.79 -14.73 14.09
CA GLU A 117 -9.56 -15.19 13.43
C GLU A 117 -8.34 -15.16 14.37
N ALA A 118 -8.59 -15.36 15.67
CA ALA A 118 -7.56 -15.35 16.71
C ALA A 118 -6.49 -16.43 16.54
N ASP A 119 -6.79 -17.49 15.80
CA ASP A 119 -5.88 -18.62 15.56
C ASP A 119 -4.80 -18.31 14.53
N ILE A 120 -4.93 -17.21 13.76
CA ILE A 120 -3.90 -16.79 12.81
C ILE A 120 -2.70 -16.25 13.59
N PRO A 121 -1.51 -16.86 13.44
CA PRO A 121 -0.30 -16.38 14.07
C PRO A 121 0.00 -14.91 13.68
N LEU A 122 0.43 -14.12 14.66
CA LEU A 122 0.71 -12.70 14.51
C LEU A 122 2.02 -12.36 15.20
N ILE A 123 2.87 -11.60 14.51
CA ILE A 123 4.07 -11.02 15.07
C ILE A 123 4.23 -9.56 14.64
N GLY A 124 4.99 -8.80 15.42
CA GLY A 124 5.52 -7.51 15.01
C GLY A 124 7.04 -7.57 14.84
N LEU A 125 7.57 -6.74 13.96
CA LEU A 125 9.00 -6.51 13.84
C LEU A 125 9.29 -5.06 14.26
N ALA A 126 9.84 -4.89 15.46
CA ALA A 126 10.11 -3.57 16.03
C ALA A 126 11.41 -3.00 15.48
N LYS A 127 11.37 -1.73 15.02
CA LYS A 127 12.45 -1.08 14.23
C LYS A 127 13.80 -0.98 14.95
N ARG A 128 13.79 -0.72 16.26
CA ARG A 128 15.02 -0.31 16.95
C ARG A 128 16.09 -1.42 17.06
N LEU A 129 15.64 -2.67 17.32
CA LEU A 129 16.52 -3.82 17.53
C LEU A 129 16.20 -4.99 16.61
N GLU A 130 15.30 -4.82 15.65
CA GLU A 130 14.74 -5.89 14.83
C GLU A 130 14.12 -6.99 15.73
N GLU A 131 13.56 -6.55 16.85
CA GLU A 131 12.96 -7.40 17.85
C GLU A 131 11.62 -7.94 17.33
N ILE A 132 11.44 -9.25 17.44
CA ILE A 132 10.20 -9.93 17.10
C ILE A 132 9.32 -9.95 18.34
N VAL A 133 8.18 -9.28 18.26
CA VAL A 133 7.23 -9.17 19.35
C VAL A 133 5.98 -10.00 19.08
N PHE A 134 5.44 -10.61 20.11
CA PHE A 134 4.25 -11.46 20.06
C PHE A 134 3.09 -10.81 20.81
N PRO A 135 1.82 -11.17 20.51
CA PRO A 135 0.69 -10.74 21.33
C PRO A 135 0.72 -11.41 22.72
N GLY A 136 0.02 -10.81 23.66
CA GLY A 136 -0.11 -11.30 25.04
C GLY A 136 1.20 -11.20 25.84
N ASN A 137 1.43 -12.13 26.75
CA ASN A 137 2.58 -12.12 27.63
C ASN A 137 3.79 -12.91 27.10
N THR A 138 3.75 -13.32 25.84
CA THR A 138 4.88 -14.03 25.23
C THR A 138 6.10 -13.10 25.14
N PRO A 139 7.26 -13.50 25.66
CA PRO A 139 8.49 -12.70 25.55
C PRO A 139 8.88 -12.48 24.10
N SER A 140 9.39 -11.29 23.81
CA SER A 140 9.97 -11.00 22.52
C SER A 140 11.30 -11.72 22.32
N ILE A 141 11.70 -11.90 21.07
CA ILE A 141 12.97 -12.53 20.71
C ILE A 141 13.78 -11.64 19.79
N ILE A 142 15.11 -11.73 19.92
CA ILE A 142 16.06 -11.06 19.05
C ILE A 142 16.90 -12.14 18.36
N LEU A 143 16.83 -12.18 17.04
CA LEU A 143 17.61 -13.10 16.23
C LEU A 143 18.91 -12.45 15.77
N ARG A 144 19.94 -13.26 15.51
CA ARG A 144 21.19 -12.78 14.92
C ARG A 144 20.92 -12.25 13.51
N ARG A 145 21.67 -11.23 13.08
CA ARG A 145 21.49 -10.59 11.75
C ARG A 145 21.63 -11.57 10.57
N GLN A 146 22.42 -12.62 10.73
CA GLN A 146 22.62 -13.65 9.70
C GLN A 146 21.53 -14.74 9.72
N ASN A 147 20.59 -14.68 10.68
CA ASN A 147 19.52 -15.68 10.77
C ASN A 147 18.60 -15.58 9.56
N PRO A 148 18.40 -16.67 8.79
CA PRO A 148 17.56 -16.66 7.59
C PRO A 148 16.11 -16.25 7.86
N ALA A 149 15.58 -16.58 9.06
CA ALA A 149 14.23 -16.16 9.46
C ALA A 149 14.13 -14.64 9.61
N LEU A 150 15.10 -14.00 10.26
CA LEU A 150 15.14 -12.54 10.39
C LEU A 150 15.25 -11.86 9.03
N GLN A 151 16.14 -12.35 8.17
CA GLN A 151 16.32 -11.81 6.82
C GLN A 151 15.04 -11.92 5.99
N LEU A 152 14.27 -13.01 6.15
CA LEU A 152 12.97 -13.17 5.50
C LEU A 152 11.96 -12.13 6.02
N LEU A 153 11.86 -11.95 7.34
CA LEU A 153 10.97 -10.96 7.94
C LEU A 153 11.33 -9.53 7.52
N GLN A 154 12.61 -9.18 7.50
CA GLN A 154 13.09 -7.89 7.00
C GLN A 154 12.69 -7.68 5.52
N LYS A 155 12.89 -8.70 4.68
CA LYS A 155 12.50 -8.65 3.27
C LYS A 155 11.00 -8.44 3.08
N ILE A 156 10.17 -9.06 3.91
CA ILE A 156 8.71 -8.89 3.88
C ILE A 156 8.33 -7.47 4.28
N ARG A 157 8.87 -6.95 5.38
CA ARG A 157 8.67 -5.57 5.85
C ARG A 157 9.13 -4.54 4.81
N ASP A 158 10.35 -4.69 4.30
CA ASP A 158 10.92 -3.75 3.34
C ASP A 158 10.11 -3.73 2.03
N GLU A 159 9.56 -4.86 1.61
CA GLU A 159 8.67 -4.94 0.46
C GLU A 159 7.31 -4.26 0.73
N ALA A 160 6.76 -4.40 1.94
CA ALA A 160 5.54 -3.68 2.34
C ALA A 160 5.75 -2.17 2.28
N HIS A 161 6.85 -1.70 2.86
CA HIS A 161 7.23 -0.29 2.84
C HIS A 161 7.50 0.22 1.41
N ARG A 162 8.24 -0.53 0.58
CA ARG A 162 8.48 -0.20 -0.83
C ARG A 162 7.17 -0.07 -1.62
N PHE A 163 6.23 -0.99 -1.40
CA PHE A 163 4.93 -0.99 -2.06
C PHE A 163 4.08 0.20 -1.63
N ALA A 164 4.11 0.56 -0.34
CA ALA A 164 3.43 1.74 0.20
C ALA A 164 3.97 3.04 -0.43
N ILE A 165 5.30 3.23 -0.48
CA ILE A 165 5.93 4.39 -1.11
C ILE A 165 5.55 4.50 -2.59
N THR A 166 5.55 3.39 -3.32
CA THR A 166 5.16 3.37 -4.74
C THR A 166 3.72 3.82 -4.91
N TYR A 167 2.83 3.43 -4.00
CA TYR A 167 1.44 3.88 -4.01
C TYR A 167 1.30 5.37 -3.71
N GLN A 168 1.99 5.86 -2.70
CA GLN A 168 2.00 7.28 -2.35
C GLN A 168 2.49 8.15 -3.52
N ARG A 169 3.60 7.76 -4.17
CA ARG A 169 4.14 8.46 -5.34
C ARG A 169 3.16 8.47 -6.51
N SER A 170 2.52 7.33 -6.80
CA SER A 170 1.52 7.25 -7.87
C SER A 170 0.32 8.14 -7.59
N LYS A 171 -0.15 8.19 -6.33
CA LYS A 171 -1.28 9.02 -5.93
C LYS A 171 -0.93 10.50 -5.96
N ARG A 172 0.24 10.88 -5.41
CA ARG A 172 0.75 12.25 -5.46
C ARG A 172 0.92 12.75 -6.90
N ASN A 173 1.43 11.91 -7.81
CA ASN A 173 1.53 12.25 -9.23
C ASN A 173 0.14 12.41 -9.87
N LEU A 174 -0.85 11.59 -9.48
CA LEU A 174 -2.23 11.76 -9.95
C LEU A 174 -2.84 13.06 -9.42
N ASP A 175 -2.66 13.37 -8.15
CA ASP A 175 -3.17 14.59 -7.53
C ASP A 175 -2.52 15.83 -8.14
N LEU A 176 -1.21 15.82 -8.36
CA LEU A 176 -0.48 16.86 -9.10
C LEU A 176 -0.94 16.97 -10.56
N GLN A 177 -1.26 15.83 -11.22
CA GLN A 177 -1.83 15.82 -12.57
C GLN A 177 -3.27 16.35 -12.59
N VAL A 178 -4.04 16.18 -11.52
CA VAL A 178 -5.39 16.74 -11.41
C VAL A 178 -5.36 18.24 -11.10
N GLU A 179 -4.36 18.71 -10.37
CA GLU A 179 -4.21 20.12 -10.00
C GLU A 179 -3.96 21.02 -11.23
N TRP A 180 -3.13 20.60 -12.18
CA TRP A 180 -2.95 21.34 -13.44
C TRP A 180 -4.15 21.23 -14.41
N LEU A 181 -5.05 20.25 -14.19
CA LEU A 181 -6.35 20.15 -14.86
C LEU A 181 -7.48 20.87 -14.09
N ALA A 182 -7.17 21.58 -13.00
CA ALA A 182 -8.11 22.47 -12.32
C ALA A 182 -8.44 23.71 -13.14
N ILE A 183 -8.57 23.53 -14.47
CA ILE A 183 -9.04 24.56 -15.39
C ILE A 183 -10.56 24.69 -15.20
N PRO A 184 -11.11 25.87 -14.86
CA PRO A 184 -12.53 26.07 -14.71
C PRO A 184 -13.29 25.63 -15.97
N GLY A 185 -14.39 24.87 -15.80
CA GLY A 185 -15.21 24.36 -16.91
C GLY A 185 -14.76 23.02 -17.50
N ILE A 186 -13.68 22.39 -17.00
CA ILE A 186 -13.33 21.01 -17.35
C ILE A 186 -13.91 20.05 -16.30
N GLY A 187 -14.99 19.37 -16.63
CA GLY A 187 -15.64 18.39 -15.76
C GLY A 187 -14.85 17.07 -15.62
N PRO A 188 -15.23 16.20 -14.66
CA PRO A 188 -14.49 14.97 -14.35
C PRO A 188 -14.30 14.01 -15.54
N SER A 189 -15.31 13.87 -16.40
CA SER A 189 -15.23 13.00 -17.58
C SER A 189 -14.23 13.52 -18.62
N THR A 190 -14.15 14.84 -18.81
CA THR A 190 -13.21 15.48 -19.72
C THR A 190 -11.80 15.39 -19.19
N LYS A 191 -11.60 15.60 -17.86
CA LYS A 191 -10.33 15.38 -17.18
C LYS A 191 -9.80 13.95 -17.40
N LYS A 192 -10.66 12.95 -17.24
CA LYS A 192 -10.31 11.55 -17.47
C LYS A 192 -9.83 11.28 -18.90
N LYS A 193 -10.50 11.85 -19.91
CA LYS A 193 -10.10 11.73 -21.32
C LYS A 193 -8.75 12.41 -21.58
N ILE A 194 -8.53 13.60 -21.03
CA ILE A 194 -7.25 14.32 -21.17
C ILE A 194 -6.12 13.51 -20.52
N LEU A 195 -6.30 13.03 -19.31
CA LEU A 195 -5.30 12.23 -18.59
C LEU A 195 -4.99 10.88 -19.27
N SER A 196 -5.95 10.29 -19.97
CA SER A 196 -5.70 9.05 -20.73
C SER A 196 -4.76 9.25 -21.92
N LYS A 197 -4.80 10.44 -22.57
CA LYS A 197 -3.96 10.76 -23.73
C LYS A 197 -2.67 11.47 -23.32
N TYR A 198 -2.75 12.42 -22.41
CA TYR A 198 -1.60 13.24 -21.99
C TYR A 198 -1.19 12.90 -20.56
N ARG A 199 -0.05 12.24 -20.41
CA ARG A 199 0.48 11.84 -19.09
C ARG A 199 1.30 12.94 -18.41
N GLN A 200 1.71 13.97 -19.14
CA GLN A 200 2.51 15.08 -18.65
C GLN A 200 1.83 16.41 -18.98
N ARG A 201 1.97 17.36 -18.06
CA ARG A 201 1.38 18.70 -18.17
C ARG A 201 1.86 19.43 -19.44
N GLU A 202 3.16 19.41 -19.68
CA GLU A 202 3.79 20.09 -20.85
C GLU A 202 3.24 19.54 -22.16
N ALA A 203 3.06 18.23 -22.26
CA ALA A 203 2.49 17.58 -23.44
C ALA A 203 1.04 18.04 -23.70
N PHE A 204 0.23 18.20 -22.65
CA PHE A 204 -1.13 18.72 -22.79
C PHE A 204 -1.15 20.21 -23.11
N LEU A 205 -0.37 21.03 -22.41
CA LEU A 205 -0.34 22.47 -22.65
C LEU A 205 0.15 22.82 -24.07
N ASN A 206 0.98 21.97 -24.66
CA ASN A 206 1.49 22.12 -26.03
C ASN A 206 0.71 21.30 -27.07
N ALA A 207 -0.43 20.70 -26.68
CA ALA A 207 -1.24 19.90 -27.58
C ALA A 207 -1.79 20.73 -28.73
N PRO A 208 -1.68 20.24 -29.99
CA PRO A 208 -2.31 20.89 -31.14
C PRO A 208 -3.84 20.93 -30.95
N LYS A 209 -4.47 22.03 -31.37
CA LYS A 209 -5.92 22.20 -31.29
C LYS A 209 -6.67 21.03 -31.93
N LYS A 210 -6.18 20.55 -33.09
CA LYS A 210 -6.74 19.41 -33.82
C LYS A 210 -6.79 18.12 -33.00
N ASP A 211 -5.78 17.88 -32.17
CA ASP A 211 -5.72 16.72 -31.28
C ASP A 211 -6.71 16.78 -30.13
N LEU A 212 -6.95 18.00 -29.64
CA LEU A 212 -8.00 18.26 -28.63
C LEU A 212 -9.40 18.12 -29.23
N GLU A 213 -9.59 18.53 -30.49
CA GLU A 213 -10.86 18.33 -31.20
C GLU A 213 -11.22 16.87 -31.37
N ILE A 214 -10.25 16.04 -31.74
CA ILE A 214 -10.45 14.59 -31.87
C ILE A 214 -10.82 13.96 -30.51
N LEU A 215 -10.16 14.42 -29.42
CA LEU A 215 -10.36 13.87 -28.09
C LEU A 215 -11.65 14.29 -27.41
N LEU A 216 -12.05 15.58 -27.59
CA LEU A 216 -13.09 16.22 -26.79
C LEU A 216 -14.32 16.68 -27.61
N GLY A 217 -14.20 16.70 -28.91
CA GLY A 217 -15.15 17.32 -29.84
C GLY A 217 -14.92 18.84 -29.96
N LYS A 218 -15.35 19.45 -31.10
CA LYS A 218 -15.06 20.83 -31.48
C LYS A 218 -15.42 21.86 -30.41
N LYS A 219 -16.63 21.84 -29.87
CA LYS A 219 -17.13 22.83 -28.88
C LYS A 219 -16.33 22.80 -27.56
N ARG A 220 -15.91 21.62 -27.09
CA ARG A 220 -15.15 21.50 -25.86
C ARG A 220 -13.65 21.77 -26.06
N SER A 221 -13.11 21.42 -27.22
CA SER A 221 -11.73 21.72 -27.55
C SER A 221 -11.47 23.22 -27.65
N ASP A 222 -12.38 24.00 -28.22
CA ASP A 222 -12.29 25.45 -28.28
C ASP A 222 -12.19 26.07 -26.89
N SER A 223 -13.09 25.70 -25.97
CA SER A 223 -13.08 26.17 -24.59
C SER A 223 -11.83 25.76 -23.82
N VAL A 224 -11.33 24.54 -24.02
CA VAL A 224 -10.12 24.06 -23.38
C VAL A 224 -8.89 24.75 -23.92
N PHE A 225 -8.82 24.96 -25.24
CA PHE A 225 -7.68 25.61 -25.89
C PHE A 225 -7.54 27.08 -25.47
N GLU A 226 -8.66 27.83 -25.39
CA GLU A 226 -8.70 29.18 -24.89
C GLU A 226 -8.14 29.28 -23.46
N LYS A 227 -8.58 28.38 -22.58
CA LYS A 227 -8.10 28.33 -21.20
C LYS A 227 -6.64 27.91 -21.05
N ILE A 228 -6.14 27.04 -21.92
CA ILE A 228 -4.72 26.73 -21.99
C ILE A 228 -3.92 27.98 -22.34
N SER A 229 -4.41 28.77 -23.30
CA SER A 229 -3.77 30.02 -23.72
C SER A 229 -3.74 31.05 -22.58
N GLU A 230 -4.85 31.24 -21.88
CA GLU A 230 -4.94 32.10 -20.68
C GLU A 230 -3.98 31.63 -19.57
N TYR A 231 -3.88 30.32 -19.38
CA TYR A 231 -3.02 29.74 -18.37
C TYR A 231 -1.52 29.92 -18.67
N LYS A 232 -1.13 29.90 -19.96
CA LYS A 232 0.24 30.16 -20.39
C LYS A 232 0.67 31.63 -20.21
N THR A 233 -0.29 32.53 -20.27
CA THR A 233 -0.04 34.00 -20.18
C THR A 233 0.01 34.49 -18.72
N LYS A 234 -0.49 33.74 -17.74
CA LYS A 234 -0.41 34.10 -16.32
C LYS A 234 0.94 33.73 -15.73
N PRO A 235 1.72 34.68 -15.16
CA PRO A 235 2.97 34.37 -14.49
C PRO A 235 2.68 33.47 -13.27
N HIS A 236 3.29 32.28 -13.25
CA HIS A 236 3.22 31.39 -12.11
C HIS A 236 4.07 31.99 -10.99
N SER A 237 3.41 32.55 -9.97
CA SER A 237 4.07 32.79 -8.69
C SER A 237 4.51 31.42 -8.14
N LYS A 238 5.82 31.19 -8.15
CA LYS A 238 6.43 30.10 -7.38
C LYS A 238 6.02 30.32 -5.93
N LYS A 239 5.22 29.41 -5.37
CA LYS A 239 5.15 29.24 -3.93
C LYS A 239 6.41 28.47 -3.53
N GLU A 240 7.32 29.19 -2.89
CA GLU A 240 8.41 28.63 -2.10
C GLU A 240 7.90 27.71 -0.97
#